data_ab3fc14a2b89673f5fd8322f5489e211
#
_entry.id   ab3fc14a2b89673f5fd8322f5489e211
#
_cell.length_a   1.000
_cell.length_b   1.000
_cell.length_c   1.000
_cell.angle_alpha   90.00
_cell.angle_beta   90.00
_cell.angle_gamma   90.00
#
_symmetry.space_group_name_H-M   'P 1'
#
loop_
_entity.id
_entity.type
_entity.pdbx_description
1 polymer ?
#
loop_
_entity_poly.entity_id
_entity_poly.type
_entity_poly.pdbx_seq_one_letter_code
_entity_poly.pdbx_strand_id
1 'polypeptide(L)'
;MREIILKSFPLLYRRYIEVFGGGASILFAKHKEKFEVYNDFNSDLVNMFRCIKERPMALIKALKFYNLHSRQEFGILQDFLNMDAPNYPFLKEEIAIAEELFDEKDAEIIIKILSEKADLYDVERAATFYKMIRYSYGSAGKSFGGQPVNLSSTLELLEAAAFRLRETVIENKDFESLIKQYDRHESFFYLDPPYVETEGHYLVEFPKEDHVRLYNTLKEIKGKFLLSYNDCEFVKELYKDYTIVEHTRSNPLAHRYDSGSQFKELLIANYDINERRKNEPKQLCLFGDDDYEFNYLQDYRYKRPNHTTVFIPRTLEENK
;
A
#
# COMPACT_ATOMS: atom_id res chain seq x y z
N MET A 1 -5.56 -6.83 -13.64
CA MET A 1 -4.62 -7.54 -12.72
C MET A 1 -5.18 -7.72 -11.31
N ARG A 2 -5.54 -6.65 -10.60
CA ARG A 2 -6.05 -6.72 -9.22
C ARG A 2 -7.16 -7.75 -8.99
N GLU A 3 -8.19 -7.78 -9.82
CA GLU A 3 -9.25 -8.80 -9.74
C GLU A 3 -8.74 -10.23 -9.93
N ILE A 4 -7.83 -10.42 -10.89
CA ILE A 4 -7.24 -11.73 -11.16
C ILE A 4 -6.47 -12.20 -9.93
N ILE A 5 -5.66 -11.33 -9.33
CA ILE A 5 -4.91 -11.61 -8.09
C ILE A 5 -5.87 -12.00 -6.96
N LEU A 6 -6.93 -11.22 -6.73
CA LEU A 6 -7.90 -11.50 -5.67
C LEU A 6 -8.66 -12.82 -5.89
N LYS A 7 -9.01 -13.15 -7.13
CA LYS A 7 -9.64 -14.43 -7.50
C LYS A 7 -8.67 -15.63 -7.38
N SER A 8 -7.37 -15.35 -7.35
CA SER A 8 -6.31 -16.36 -7.19
C SER A 8 -5.92 -16.62 -5.73
N PHE A 9 -6.50 -15.89 -4.77
CA PHE A 9 -6.22 -16.11 -3.35
C PHE A 9 -6.68 -17.50 -2.90
N PRO A 10 -5.98 -18.13 -1.93
CA PRO A 10 -6.40 -19.42 -1.39
C PRO A 10 -7.75 -19.31 -0.69
N LEU A 11 -8.51 -20.41 -0.64
CA LEU A 11 -9.83 -20.45 0.02
C LEU A 11 -9.73 -20.15 1.51
N LEU A 12 -8.73 -20.73 2.17
CA LEU A 12 -8.58 -20.66 3.62
C LEU A 12 -7.22 -20.10 4.00
N TYR A 13 -7.25 -19.00 4.71
CA TYR A 13 -6.14 -18.40 5.45
C TYR A 13 -6.73 -17.50 6.55
N ARG A 14 -5.96 -17.15 7.56
CA ARG A 14 -6.40 -16.27 8.67
C ARG A 14 -5.47 -15.10 8.87
N ARG A 15 -4.31 -15.13 8.24
CA ARG A 15 -3.26 -14.12 8.36
C ARG A 15 -2.84 -13.72 6.95
N TYR A 16 -2.98 -12.45 6.63
CA TYR A 16 -2.57 -11.88 5.35
C TYR A 16 -1.30 -11.06 5.53
N ILE A 17 -0.28 -11.35 4.76
CA ILE A 17 0.99 -10.64 4.78
C ILE A 17 1.33 -10.16 3.37
N GLU A 18 1.34 -8.84 3.18
CA GLU A 18 1.80 -8.19 1.94
C GLU A 18 3.27 -7.83 2.10
N VAL A 19 4.15 -8.57 1.41
CA VAL A 19 5.60 -8.57 1.65
C VAL A 19 6.29 -7.40 0.97
N PHE A 20 5.90 -7.09 -0.26
CA PHE A 20 6.34 -5.94 -1.05
C PHE A 20 5.11 -5.07 -1.29
N GLY A 21 4.79 -4.24 -0.32
CA GLY A 21 3.48 -3.60 -0.25
C GLY A 21 3.28 -2.48 -1.28
N GLY A 22 4.33 -1.73 -1.61
CA GLY A 22 4.23 -0.62 -2.56
C GLY A 22 3.06 0.30 -2.21
N GLY A 23 2.22 0.61 -3.19
CA GLY A 23 1.00 1.41 -2.99
C GLY A 23 -0.14 0.69 -2.25
N ALA A 24 0.06 -0.51 -1.71
CA ALA A 24 -0.92 -1.34 -0.99
C ALA A 24 -2.20 -1.62 -1.80
N SER A 25 -2.09 -1.74 -3.11
CA SER A 25 -3.24 -1.84 -4.02
C SER A 25 -4.09 -3.10 -3.77
N ILE A 26 -3.47 -4.18 -3.33
CA ILE A 26 -4.14 -5.43 -3.00
C ILE A 26 -4.69 -5.40 -1.58
N LEU A 27 -3.92 -4.91 -0.60
CA LEU A 27 -4.37 -4.72 0.78
C LEU A 27 -5.67 -3.90 0.87
N PHE A 28 -5.74 -2.79 0.11
CA PHE A 28 -6.93 -1.92 0.09
C PHE A 28 -8.10 -2.52 -0.70
N ALA A 29 -7.85 -3.42 -1.63
CA ALA A 29 -8.89 -4.00 -2.49
C ALA A 29 -9.53 -5.27 -1.91
N LYS A 30 -8.80 -6.01 -1.06
CA LYS A 30 -9.29 -7.25 -0.45
C LYS A 30 -10.19 -6.98 0.75
N HIS A 31 -11.00 -7.96 1.11
CA HIS A 31 -11.70 -7.95 2.39
C HIS A 31 -10.69 -7.94 3.54
N LYS A 32 -11.04 -7.19 4.62
CA LYS A 32 -10.20 -7.10 5.81
C LYS A 32 -10.15 -8.45 6.52
N GLU A 33 -8.92 -8.89 6.84
CA GLU A 33 -8.68 -10.05 7.68
C GLU A 33 -8.46 -9.65 9.13
N LYS A 34 -8.65 -10.61 10.03
CA LYS A 34 -8.41 -10.39 11.46
C LYS A 34 -6.98 -10.04 11.78
N PHE A 35 -6.04 -10.53 10.99
CA PHE A 35 -4.61 -10.25 11.13
C PHE A 35 -4.02 -9.91 9.77
N GLU A 36 -3.50 -8.70 9.64
CA GLU A 36 -2.89 -8.20 8.41
C GLU A 36 -1.56 -7.52 8.70
N VAL A 37 -0.60 -7.78 7.83
CA VAL A 37 0.71 -7.13 7.83
C VAL A 37 0.93 -6.49 6.47
N TYR A 38 1.29 -5.22 6.47
CA TYR A 38 1.85 -4.50 5.34
C TYR A 38 3.34 -4.31 5.59
N ASN A 39 4.16 -4.62 4.62
CA ASN A 39 5.60 -4.41 4.67
C ASN A 39 6.11 -3.81 3.36
N ASP A 40 7.09 -2.96 3.48
CA ASP A 40 7.93 -2.54 2.35
C ASP A 40 9.35 -2.27 2.85
N PHE A 41 10.33 -2.42 1.97
CA PHE A 41 11.72 -2.13 2.30
C PHE A 41 12.04 -0.63 2.19
N ASN A 42 11.26 0.13 1.41
CA ASN A 42 11.39 1.57 1.29
C ASN A 42 10.91 2.28 2.56
N SER A 43 11.83 2.79 3.35
CA SER A 43 11.56 3.44 4.64
C SER A 43 10.68 4.69 4.52
N ASP A 44 10.80 5.48 3.44
CA ASP A 44 9.97 6.67 3.21
C ASP A 44 8.52 6.28 2.93
N LEU A 45 8.32 5.23 2.15
CA LEU A 45 7.01 4.68 1.87
C LEU A 45 6.36 4.14 3.15
N VAL A 46 7.12 3.39 3.95
CA VAL A 46 6.64 2.87 5.23
C VAL A 46 6.33 3.98 6.23
N ASN A 47 7.19 5.00 6.33
CA ASN A 47 6.93 6.18 7.15
C ASN A 47 5.63 6.88 6.72
N MET A 48 5.40 7.04 5.43
CA MET A 48 4.14 7.59 4.89
C MET A 48 2.93 6.77 5.35
N PHE A 49 2.96 5.43 5.23
CA PHE A 49 1.86 4.57 5.68
C PHE A 49 1.66 4.60 7.20
N ARG A 50 2.73 4.68 7.99
CA ARG A 50 2.66 4.88 9.44
C ARG A 50 2.01 6.22 9.78
N CYS A 51 2.39 7.31 9.11
CA CYS A 51 1.77 8.62 9.30
C CYS A 51 0.29 8.64 8.88
N ILE A 52 -0.07 7.97 7.79
CA ILE A 52 -1.49 7.80 7.40
C ILE A 52 -2.27 7.10 8.52
N LYS A 53 -1.72 6.06 9.11
CA LYS A 53 -2.38 5.27 10.16
C LYS A 53 -2.46 6.01 11.49
N GLU A 54 -1.34 6.55 11.97
CA GLU A 54 -1.18 7.01 13.36
C GLU A 54 -1.33 8.53 13.51
N ARG A 55 -1.05 9.31 12.44
CA ARG A 55 -1.06 10.76 12.45
C ARG A 55 -1.80 11.37 11.24
N PRO A 56 -3.00 10.88 10.87
CA PRO A 56 -3.67 11.30 9.63
C PRO A 56 -3.95 12.81 9.60
N MET A 57 -4.36 13.41 10.71
CA MET A 57 -4.69 14.85 10.76
C MET A 57 -3.45 15.72 10.57
N ALA A 58 -2.32 15.36 11.16
CA ALA A 58 -1.07 16.07 10.98
C ALA A 58 -0.59 15.97 9.53
N LEU A 59 -0.67 14.79 8.92
CA LEU A 59 -0.32 14.57 7.52
C LEU A 59 -1.21 15.39 6.57
N ILE A 60 -2.53 15.39 6.81
CA ILE A 60 -3.49 16.21 6.04
C ILE A 60 -3.16 17.69 6.16
N LYS A 61 -2.85 18.17 7.38
CA LYS A 61 -2.43 19.55 7.62
C LYS A 61 -1.16 19.90 6.84
N ALA A 62 -0.14 19.06 6.91
CA ALA A 62 1.12 19.24 6.16
C ALA A 62 0.86 19.29 4.64
N LEU A 63 0.07 18.39 4.10
CA LEU A 63 -0.27 18.36 2.67
C LEU A 63 -1.03 19.60 2.21
N LYS A 64 -1.85 20.21 3.06
CA LYS A 64 -2.60 21.44 2.72
C LYS A 64 -1.71 22.68 2.56
N PHE A 65 -0.57 22.73 3.25
CA PHE A 65 0.33 23.88 3.20
C PHE A 65 1.15 23.96 1.90
N TYR A 66 1.33 22.86 1.20
CA TYR A 66 2.27 22.75 0.08
C TYR A 66 1.56 22.54 -1.25
N ASN A 67 0.73 23.48 -1.66
CA ASN A 67 0.01 23.40 -2.95
C ASN A 67 0.81 23.90 -4.17
N LEU A 68 2.13 23.94 -4.09
CA LEU A 68 2.99 24.30 -5.19
C LEU A 68 3.15 23.12 -6.16
N HIS A 69 3.24 23.42 -7.45
CA HIS A 69 3.33 22.42 -8.49
C HIS A 69 4.28 22.90 -9.59
N SER A 70 5.54 22.61 -9.43
CA SER A 70 6.57 22.95 -10.42
C SER A 70 7.70 21.92 -10.46
N ARG A 71 8.44 21.90 -11.57
CA ARG A 71 9.66 21.10 -11.70
C ARG A 71 10.71 21.50 -10.66
N GLN A 72 10.82 22.81 -10.37
CA GLN A 72 11.75 23.30 -9.37
C GLN A 72 11.41 22.78 -7.96
N GLU A 73 10.15 22.83 -7.59
CA GLU A 73 9.67 22.27 -6.31
C GLU A 73 9.95 20.77 -6.23
N PHE A 74 9.71 20.03 -7.30
CA PHE A 74 10.02 18.61 -7.35
C PHE A 74 11.49 18.30 -7.02
N GLY A 75 12.43 19.11 -7.54
CA GLY A 75 13.84 19.02 -7.19
C GLY A 75 14.08 19.27 -5.70
N ILE A 76 13.49 20.31 -5.13
CA ILE A 76 13.59 20.62 -3.69
C ILE A 76 13.07 19.46 -2.82
N LEU A 77 11.95 18.84 -3.21
CA LEU A 77 11.40 17.68 -2.50
C LEU A 77 12.33 16.46 -2.54
N GLN A 78 12.98 16.23 -3.70
CA GLN A 78 13.98 15.16 -3.81
C GLN A 78 15.20 15.43 -2.91
N ASP A 79 15.71 16.67 -2.90
CA ASP A 79 16.84 17.06 -2.07
C ASP A 79 16.51 16.88 -0.58
N PHE A 80 15.30 17.26 -0.15
CA PHE A 80 14.83 17.06 1.21
C PHE A 80 14.79 15.58 1.63
N LEU A 81 14.31 14.70 0.75
CA LEU A 81 14.25 13.26 1.04
C LEU A 81 15.64 12.60 1.10
N ASN A 82 16.64 13.21 0.45
CA ASN A 82 18.02 12.75 0.49
C ASN A 82 18.77 13.23 1.75
N MET A 83 18.14 14.07 2.61
CA MET A 83 18.72 14.51 3.87
C MET A 83 18.39 13.52 5.01
N ASP A 84 19.37 13.22 5.86
CA ASP A 84 19.21 12.31 7.01
C ASP A 84 18.61 12.99 8.26
N ALA A 85 18.32 14.28 8.21
CA ALA A 85 17.92 15.05 9.41
C ALA A 85 16.39 14.95 9.65
N PRO A 86 15.97 14.49 10.85
CA PRO A 86 14.57 14.52 11.23
C PRO A 86 14.10 15.97 11.46
N ASN A 87 12.97 16.31 10.90
CA ASN A 87 12.30 17.60 11.13
C ASN A 87 10.94 17.35 11.78
N TYR A 88 10.74 17.84 13.01
CA TYR A 88 9.54 17.59 13.82
C TYR A 88 8.75 18.88 14.14
N PRO A 89 8.28 19.66 13.17
CA PRO A 89 7.63 20.94 13.43
C PRO A 89 6.34 20.80 14.26
N PHE A 90 5.62 19.68 14.12
CA PHE A 90 4.37 19.44 14.86
C PHE A 90 4.59 19.00 16.30
N LEU A 91 5.73 18.42 16.63
CA LEU A 91 6.04 17.99 18.00
C LEU A 91 6.01 19.15 18.98
N LYS A 92 6.50 20.33 18.58
CA LYS A 92 6.47 21.52 19.42
C LYS A 92 5.05 21.99 19.73
N GLU A 93 4.15 21.92 18.74
CA GLU A 93 2.73 22.24 18.94
C GLU A 93 2.06 21.22 19.87
N GLU A 94 2.35 19.93 19.68
CA GLU A 94 1.82 18.84 20.50
C GLU A 94 2.30 18.94 21.97
N ILE A 95 3.57 19.27 22.19
CA ILE A 95 4.14 19.51 23.53
C ILE A 95 3.44 20.70 24.20
N ALA A 96 3.31 21.82 23.50
CA ALA A 96 2.63 23.00 24.06
C ALA A 96 1.18 22.68 24.48
N ILE A 97 0.45 21.89 23.67
CA ILE A 97 -0.91 21.45 24.00
C ILE A 97 -0.90 20.51 25.22
N ALA A 98 0.06 19.62 25.33
CA ALA A 98 0.17 18.72 26.48
C ALA A 98 0.45 19.49 27.78
N GLU A 99 1.34 20.47 27.74
CA GLU A 99 1.64 21.35 28.87
C GLU A 99 0.43 22.23 29.30
N GLU A 100 -0.44 22.61 28.36
CA GLU A 100 -1.63 23.40 28.63
C GLU A 100 -2.78 22.58 29.23
N LEU A 101 -2.97 21.33 28.74
CA LEU A 101 -4.17 20.54 29.05
C LEU A 101 -4.01 19.55 30.21
N PHE A 102 -2.78 19.22 30.59
CA PHE A 102 -2.52 18.19 31.59
C PHE A 102 -1.71 18.76 32.77
N ASP A 103 -1.81 18.10 33.94
CA ASP A 103 -0.94 18.43 35.06
C ASP A 103 0.53 18.05 34.75
N GLU A 104 1.48 18.61 35.48
CA GLU A 104 2.93 18.49 35.22
C GLU A 104 3.37 17.04 35.07
N LYS A 105 2.88 16.13 35.89
CA LYS A 105 3.27 14.72 35.88
C LYS A 105 2.72 13.97 34.66
N ASP A 106 1.47 14.21 34.32
CA ASP A 106 0.83 13.59 33.16
C ASP A 106 1.36 14.19 31.86
N ALA A 107 1.64 15.51 31.83
CA ALA A 107 2.28 16.19 30.73
C ALA A 107 3.65 15.59 30.40
N GLU A 108 4.52 15.35 31.41
CA GLU A 108 5.84 14.71 31.22
C GLU A 108 5.73 13.34 30.53
N ILE A 109 4.76 12.51 30.96
CA ILE A 109 4.54 11.18 30.37
C ILE A 109 4.09 11.31 28.92
N ILE A 110 3.15 12.22 28.66
CA ILE A 110 2.60 12.46 27.34
C ILE A 110 3.68 13.01 26.40
N ILE A 111 4.48 13.97 26.83
CA ILE A 111 5.59 14.56 26.07
C ILE A 111 6.61 13.49 25.69
N LYS A 112 6.94 12.61 26.64
CA LYS A 112 7.84 11.47 26.35
C LYS A 112 7.28 10.57 25.26
N ILE A 113 5.99 10.19 25.36
CA ILE A 113 5.32 9.36 24.35
C ILE A 113 5.26 10.07 22.99
N LEU A 114 4.97 11.37 22.96
CA LEU A 114 4.93 12.17 21.73
C LEU A 114 6.30 12.27 21.08
N SER A 115 7.35 12.46 21.87
CA SER A 115 8.73 12.52 21.38
C SER A 115 9.16 11.19 20.76
N GLU A 116 8.92 10.07 21.45
CA GLU A 116 9.21 8.74 20.92
C GLU A 116 8.40 8.44 19.65
N LYS A 117 7.13 8.90 19.57
CA LYS A 117 6.32 8.79 18.35
C LYS A 117 6.80 9.69 17.22
N ALA A 118 7.30 10.89 17.51
CA ALA A 118 7.84 11.79 16.51
C ALA A 118 9.09 11.20 15.83
N ASP A 119 9.93 10.51 16.60
CA ASP A 119 11.09 9.79 16.05
C ASP A 119 10.68 8.64 15.11
N LEU A 120 9.48 8.06 15.32
CA LEU A 120 8.96 6.98 14.49
C LEU A 120 8.13 7.46 13.28
N TYR A 121 7.54 8.66 13.36
CA TYR A 121 6.54 9.16 12.41
C TYR A 121 6.86 10.57 11.94
N ASP A 122 7.78 10.68 11.00
CA ASP A 122 8.15 11.97 10.39
C ASP A 122 7.08 12.43 9.40
N VAL A 123 6.22 13.31 9.85
CA VAL A 123 5.06 13.81 9.07
C VAL A 123 5.49 14.67 7.89
N GLU A 124 6.54 15.49 8.04
CA GLU A 124 7.04 16.35 6.95
C GLU A 124 7.66 15.50 5.84
N ARG A 125 8.45 14.51 6.21
CA ARG A 125 9.03 13.55 5.29
C ARG A 125 7.95 12.73 4.58
N ALA A 126 6.91 12.30 5.32
CA ALA A 126 5.76 11.59 4.76
C ALA A 126 4.98 12.45 3.75
N ALA A 127 4.71 13.71 4.08
CA ALA A 127 4.04 14.66 3.20
C ALA A 127 4.86 14.94 1.93
N THR A 128 6.16 15.11 2.08
CA THR A 128 7.11 15.32 0.98
C THR A 128 7.15 14.12 0.06
N PHE A 129 7.29 12.91 0.61
CA PHE A 129 7.29 11.66 -0.15
C PHE A 129 5.97 11.47 -0.90
N TYR A 130 4.83 11.69 -0.24
CA TYR A 130 3.52 11.59 -0.87
C TYR A 130 3.39 12.52 -2.09
N LYS A 131 3.81 13.78 -1.95
CA LYS A 131 3.82 14.75 -3.05
C LYS A 131 4.75 14.32 -4.16
N MET A 132 5.98 13.92 -3.84
CA MET A 132 6.95 13.47 -4.82
C MET A 132 6.39 12.32 -5.66
N ILE A 133 5.78 11.31 -5.05
CA ILE A 133 5.14 10.20 -5.78
C ILE A 133 3.98 10.70 -6.65
N ARG A 134 3.12 11.58 -6.13
CA ARG A 134 1.95 12.10 -6.86
C ARG A 134 2.31 12.98 -8.05
N TYR A 135 3.41 13.72 -7.98
CA TYR A 135 3.87 14.60 -9.06
C TYR A 135 4.85 13.92 -10.01
N SER A 136 5.31 12.72 -9.70
CA SER A 136 6.24 11.99 -10.55
C SER A 136 5.56 11.31 -11.74
N TYR A 137 6.31 11.14 -12.82
CA TYR A 137 5.87 10.35 -13.97
C TYR A 137 5.70 8.88 -13.56
N GLY A 138 4.54 8.31 -13.85
CA GLY A 138 4.22 6.93 -13.52
C GLY A 138 4.23 6.60 -12.02
N SER A 139 4.20 7.61 -11.14
CA SER A 139 4.32 7.45 -9.67
C SER A 139 5.63 6.78 -9.23
N ALA A 140 6.69 6.86 -10.02
CA ALA A 140 7.98 6.22 -9.75
C ALA A 140 8.91 7.05 -8.84
N GLY A 141 8.56 8.30 -8.51
CA GLY A 141 9.39 9.18 -7.66
C GLY A 141 10.67 9.73 -8.32
N LYS A 142 10.96 9.38 -9.58
CA LYS A 142 12.25 9.68 -10.25
C LYS A 142 12.24 10.93 -11.10
N SER A 143 11.15 11.24 -11.77
CA SER A 143 11.05 12.38 -12.68
C SER A 143 9.71 13.08 -12.58
N PHE A 144 9.69 14.39 -12.78
CA PHE A 144 8.49 15.21 -12.73
C PHE A 144 7.52 14.86 -13.87
N GLY A 145 6.27 14.54 -13.52
CA GLY A 145 5.24 14.08 -14.46
C GLY A 145 4.56 15.20 -15.26
N GLY A 146 4.72 16.47 -14.86
CA GLY A 146 4.17 17.63 -15.57
C GLY A 146 2.65 17.74 -15.59
N GLN A 147 1.92 16.87 -14.88
CA GLN A 147 0.46 16.91 -14.82
C GLN A 147 -0.02 17.61 -13.54
N PRO A 148 -1.08 18.43 -13.61
CA PRO A 148 -1.67 19.02 -12.42
C PRO A 148 -2.27 17.93 -11.53
N VAL A 149 -1.97 18.00 -10.23
CA VAL A 149 -2.49 17.07 -9.23
C VAL A 149 -3.38 17.85 -8.26
N ASN A 150 -4.64 17.45 -8.17
CA ASN A 150 -5.54 17.98 -7.15
C ASN A 150 -5.35 17.19 -5.85
N LEU A 151 -4.56 17.73 -4.92
CA LEU A 151 -4.35 17.11 -3.62
C LEU A 151 -5.60 17.11 -2.75
N SER A 152 -6.49 18.10 -2.91
CA SER A 152 -7.71 18.21 -2.09
C SER A 152 -8.62 16.98 -2.25
N SER A 153 -8.72 16.41 -3.47
CA SER A 153 -9.53 15.22 -3.71
C SER A 153 -8.95 13.95 -3.09
N THR A 154 -7.69 13.99 -2.63
CA THR A 154 -7.01 12.83 -2.03
C THR A 154 -7.06 12.84 -0.50
N LEU A 155 -7.45 13.95 0.13
CA LEU A 155 -7.50 14.05 1.59
C LEU A 155 -8.54 13.12 2.20
N GLU A 156 -9.72 13.00 1.57
CA GLU A 156 -10.76 12.06 1.98
C GLU A 156 -10.29 10.59 1.86
N LEU A 157 -9.48 10.30 0.82
CA LEU A 157 -8.89 8.97 0.65
C LEU A 157 -7.87 8.65 1.75
N LEU A 158 -7.14 9.65 2.27
CA LEU A 158 -6.21 9.46 3.39
C LEU A 158 -6.95 9.11 4.68
N GLU A 159 -8.08 9.74 4.96
CA GLU A 159 -8.93 9.41 6.12
C GLU A 159 -9.49 7.98 6.01
N ALA A 160 -9.99 7.60 4.83
CA ALA A 160 -10.46 6.24 4.57
C ALA A 160 -9.32 5.21 4.69
N ALA A 161 -8.12 5.55 4.21
CA ALA A 161 -6.93 4.70 4.34
C ALA A 161 -6.51 4.56 5.81
N ALA A 162 -6.54 5.64 6.60
CA ALA A 162 -6.25 5.60 8.03
C ALA A 162 -7.20 4.65 8.77
N PHE A 163 -8.49 4.75 8.48
CA PHE A 163 -9.49 3.85 9.04
C PHE A 163 -9.24 2.39 8.64
N ARG A 164 -8.94 2.12 7.37
CA ARG A 164 -8.66 0.76 6.84
C ARG A 164 -7.42 0.14 7.49
N LEU A 165 -6.37 0.95 7.72
CA LEU A 165 -5.08 0.51 8.27
C LEU A 165 -5.06 0.35 9.79
N ARG A 166 -6.08 0.79 10.51
CA ARG A 166 -6.09 0.90 11.98
C ARG A 166 -5.56 -0.34 12.71
N GLU A 167 -5.90 -1.52 12.22
CA GLU A 167 -5.49 -2.80 12.82
C GLU A 167 -4.43 -3.54 11.99
N THR A 168 -3.94 -2.94 10.91
CA THR A 168 -2.88 -3.50 10.09
C THR A 168 -1.53 -3.25 10.75
N VAL A 169 -0.71 -4.27 10.92
CA VAL A 169 0.68 -4.12 11.35
C VAL A 169 1.49 -3.56 10.18
N ILE A 170 2.25 -2.50 10.41
CA ILE A 170 3.11 -1.88 9.41
C ILE A 170 4.56 -2.15 9.77
N GLU A 171 5.23 -2.92 8.94
CA GLU A 171 6.64 -3.30 9.08
C GLU A 171 7.52 -2.60 8.04
N ASN A 172 8.81 -2.47 8.36
CA ASN A 172 9.85 -2.01 7.44
C ASN A 172 11.02 -2.97 7.54
N LYS A 173 10.86 -4.13 6.94
CA LYS A 173 11.80 -5.23 7.07
C LYS A 173 12.22 -5.79 5.72
N ASP A 174 13.40 -6.38 5.70
CA ASP A 174 13.82 -7.29 4.65
C ASP A 174 12.80 -8.44 4.52
N PHE A 175 12.49 -8.83 3.28
CA PHE A 175 11.45 -9.82 2.98
C PHE A 175 11.70 -11.17 3.65
N GLU A 176 12.95 -11.63 3.73
CA GLU A 176 13.28 -12.92 4.34
C GLU A 176 13.02 -12.90 5.84
N SER A 177 13.46 -11.83 6.53
CA SER A 177 13.20 -11.65 7.96
C SER A 177 11.71 -11.54 8.26
N LEU A 178 10.97 -10.83 7.40
CA LEU A 178 9.51 -10.70 7.51
C LEU A 178 8.82 -12.05 7.35
N ILE A 179 9.12 -12.78 6.28
CA ILE A 179 8.49 -14.07 5.98
C ILE A 179 8.77 -15.05 7.12
N LYS A 180 10.00 -15.18 7.59
CA LYS A 180 10.38 -16.06 8.72
C LYS A 180 9.63 -15.69 10.01
N GLN A 181 9.45 -14.39 10.28
CA GLN A 181 8.75 -13.91 11.48
C GLN A 181 7.26 -14.26 11.46
N TYR A 182 6.60 -14.14 10.31
CA TYR A 182 5.16 -14.28 10.18
C TYR A 182 4.70 -15.64 9.63
N ASP A 183 5.64 -16.57 9.29
CA ASP A 183 5.29 -17.87 8.75
C ASP A 183 4.57 -18.76 9.77
N ARG A 184 3.35 -19.14 9.43
CA ARG A 184 2.48 -20.09 10.14
C ARG A 184 1.64 -20.85 9.10
N HIS A 185 1.11 -22.01 9.42
CA HIS A 185 0.22 -22.77 8.52
C HIS A 185 -1.00 -21.96 8.02
N GLU A 186 -1.46 -20.98 8.80
CA GLU A 186 -2.59 -20.13 8.49
C GLU A 186 -2.19 -18.84 7.76
N SER A 187 -0.89 -18.62 7.52
CA SER A 187 -0.36 -17.42 6.86
C SER A 187 -0.52 -17.54 5.34
N PHE A 188 -0.92 -16.42 4.74
CA PHE A 188 -0.91 -16.22 3.32
C PHE A 188 -0.07 -15.01 2.98
N PHE A 189 0.98 -15.21 2.22
CA PHE A 189 1.91 -14.19 1.76
C PHE A 189 1.55 -13.78 0.33
N TYR A 190 1.26 -12.51 0.12
CA TYR A 190 1.20 -11.92 -1.22
C TYR A 190 2.52 -11.18 -1.49
N LEU A 191 3.11 -11.45 -2.65
CA LEU A 191 4.41 -10.93 -3.03
C LEU A 191 4.34 -10.34 -4.45
N ASP A 192 4.78 -9.10 -4.59
CA ASP A 192 4.92 -8.38 -5.87
C ASP A 192 6.29 -7.67 -5.87
N PRO A 193 7.40 -8.45 -5.91
CA PRO A 193 8.76 -7.91 -5.85
C PRO A 193 9.10 -7.10 -7.10
N PRO A 194 10.18 -6.30 -7.10
CA PRO A 194 10.73 -5.71 -8.31
C PRO A 194 10.95 -6.80 -9.37
N TYR A 195 10.52 -6.54 -10.61
CA TYR A 195 10.58 -7.52 -11.68
C TYR A 195 11.99 -7.65 -12.24
N VAL A 196 12.36 -8.85 -12.66
CA VAL A 196 13.63 -9.13 -13.31
C VAL A 196 13.79 -8.23 -14.55
N GLU A 197 14.96 -7.63 -14.72
CA GLU A 197 15.31 -6.70 -15.84
C GLU A 197 14.62 -5.32 -15.77
N THR A 198 13.80 -5.06 -14.75
CA THR A 198 13.16 -3.76 -14.54
C THR A 198 13.56 -3.09 -13.23
N GLU A 199 14.58 -3.63 -12.55
CA GLU A 199 15.03 -3.19 -11.22
C GLU A 199 15.38 -1.69 -11.22
N GLY A 200 15.95 -1.17 -12.33
CA GLY A 200 16.23 0.25 -12.48
C GLY A 200 15.03 1.20 -12.41
N HIS A 201 13.80 0.71 -12.41
CA HIS A 201 12.58 1.53 -12.27
C HIS A 201 12.15 1.74 -10.81
N TYR A 202 12.68 0.96 -9.89
CA TYR A 202 12.34 1.05 -8.46
C TYR A 202 13.29 1.98 -7.70
N LEU A 203 12.87 2.46 -6.52
CA LEU A 203 13.68 3.27 -5.63
C LEU A 203 14.61 2.42 -4.76
N VAL A 204 14.37 1.10 -4.70
CA VAL A 204 15.13 0.12 -3.94
C VAL A 204 15.72 -0.90 -4.91
N GLU A 205 16.98 -1.21 -4.75
CA GLU A 205 17.67 -2.25 -5.53
C GLU A 205 17.15 -3.65 -5.13
N PHE A 206 17.00 -4.52 -6.13
CA PHE A 206 16.63 -5.92 -5.94
C PHE A 206 17.45 -6.79 -6.91
N PRO A 207 18.72 -7.06 -6.57
CA PRO A 207 19.65 -7.75 -7.46
C PRO A 207 19.24 -9.21 -7.70
N LYS A 208 19.86 -9.85 -8.70
CA LYS A 208 19.53 -11.22 -9.10
C LYS A 208 19.65 -12.24 -7.96
N GLU A 209 20.57 -12.02 -7.04
CA GLU A 209 20.77 -12.82 -5.85
C GLU A 209 19.55 -12.81 -4.92
N ASP A 210 18.85 -11.67 -4.85
CA ASP A 210 17.64 -11.52 -4.03
C ASP A 210 16.46 -12.29 -4.61
N HIS A 211 16.33 -12.42 -5.93
CA HIS A 211 15.33 -13.30 -6.53
C HIS A 211 15.56 -14.77 -6.14
N VAL A 212 16.82 -15.23 -6.13
CA VAL A 212 17.17 -16.59 -5.68
C VAL A 212 16.96 -16.74 -4.17
N ARG A 213 17.33 -15.73 -3.38
CA ARG A 213 17.12 -15.72 -1.93
C ARG A 213 15.62 -15.78 -1.59
N LEU A 214 14.78 -15.05 -2.34
CA LEU A 214 13.32 -15.08 -2.19
C LEU A 214 12.78 -16.49 -2.47
N TYR A 215 13.19 -17.11 -3.58
CA TYR A 215 12.82 -18.49 -3.90
C TYR A 215 13.18 -19.46 -2.76
N ASN A 216 14.41 -19.40 -2.26
CA ASN A 216 14.88 -20.27 -1.17
C ASN A 216 14.06 -20.06 0.10
N THR A 217 13.72 -18.80 0.41
CA THR A 217 12.87 -18.48 1.56
C THR A 217 11.46 -19.05 1.39
N LEU A 218 10.85 -18.91 0.22
CA LEU A 218 9.50 -19.40 -0.06
C LEU A 218 9.42 -20.94 -0.09
N LYS A 219 10.52 -21.63 -0.40
CA LYS A 219 10.60 -23.10 -0.37
C LYS A 219 10.42 -23.67 1.03
N GLU A 220 10.78 -22.91 2.07
CA GLU A 220 10.82 -23.39 3.45
C GLU A 220 9.55 -23.04 4.26
N ILE A 221 8.63 -22.23 3.71
CA ILE A 221 7.46 -21.75 4.46
C ILE A 221 6.43 -22.85 4.71
N LYS A 222 5.72 -22.71 5.82
CA LYS A 222 4.56 -23.53 6.20
C LYS A 222 3.24 -22.99 5.64
N GLY A 223 3.21 -21.70 5.41
CA GLY A 223 2.05 -20.97 4.90
C GLY A 223 1.86 -21.13 3.40
N LYS A 224 0.89 -20.39 2.88
CA LYS A 224 0.64 -20.28 1.44
C LYS A 224 1.25 -19.00 0.90
N PHE A 225 1.67 -18.99 -0.38
CA PHE A 225 2.07 -17.78 -1.05
C PHE A 225 1.45 -17.64 -2.44
N LEU A 226 1.24 -16.40 -2.85
CA LEU A 226 0.96 -15.99 -4.22
C LEU A 226 1.97 -14.91 -4.61
N LEU A 227 2.74 -15.19 -5.65
CA LEU A 227 3.82 -14.36 -6.14
C LEU A 227 3.49 -13.87 -7.55
N SER A 228 3.61 -12.58 -7.78
CA SER A 228 3.45 -11.91 -9.08
C SER A 228 4.82 -11.60 -9.68
N TYR A 229 5.04 -11.95 -10.95
CA TYR A 229 6.27 -11.65 -11.67
C TYR A 229 6.03 -11.36 -13.15
N ASN A 230 7.00 -10.70 -13.81
CA ASN A 230 7.05 -10.66 -15.27
C ASN A 230 7.36 -12.05 -15.85
N ASP A 231 6.83 -12.32 -17.04
CA ASP A 231 7.12 -13.53 -17.79
C ASP A 231 8.55 -13.50 -18.34
N CYS A 232 9.44 -14.23 -17.70
CA CYS A 232 10.79 -14.45 -18.19
C CYS A 232 11.27 -15.87 -17.87
N GLU A 233 12.20 -16.36 -18.69
CA GLU A 233 12.72 -17.75 -18.59
C GLU A 233 13.37 -18.03 -17.25
N PHE A 234 14.10 -17.05 -16.70
CA PHE A 234 14.74 -17.19 -15.39
C PHE A 234 13.72 -17.49 -14.28
N VAL A 235 12.59 -16.77 -14.24
CA VAL A 235 11.55 -16.98 -13.24
C VAL A 235 10.84 -18.32 -13.46
N LYS A 236 10.54 -18.69 -14.71
CA LYS A 236 9.89 -19.97 -15.03
C LYS A 236 10.76 -21.17 -14.60
N GLU A 237 12.06 -21.12 -14.86
CA GLU A 237 12.97 -22.20 -14.45
C GLU A 237 13.11 -22.23 -12.92
N LEU A 238 13.23 -21.06 -12.27
CA LEU A 238 13.38 -20.98 -10.81
C LEU A 238 12.18 -21.56 -10.06
N TYR A 239 10.95 -21.31 -10.55
CA TYR A 239 9.70 -21.70 -9.89
C TYR A 239 8.99 -22.89 -10.57
N LYS A 240 9.67 -23.67 -11.43
CA LYS A 240 9.08 -24.77 -12.24
C LYS A 240 8.31 -25.81 -11.43
N ASP A 241 8.63 -26.00 -10.16
CA ASP A 241 8.00 -26.98 -9.28
C ASP A 241 6.71 -26.47 -8.61
N TYR A 242 6.32 -25.22 -8.89
CA TYR A 242 5.13 -24.58 -8.35
C TYR A 242 4.01 -24.43 -9.40
N THR A 243 2.82 -24.12 -8.96
CA THR A 243 1.74 -23.75 -9.87
C THR A 243 2.04 -22.42 -10.53
N ILE A 244 2.18 -22.38 -11.85
CA ILE A 244 2.41 -21.15 -12.63
C ILE A 244 1.22 -20.92 -13.55
N VAL A 245 0.64 -19.72 -13.52
CA VAL A 245 -0.45 -19.28 -14.41
C VAL A 245 -0.04 -18.01 -15.12
N GLU A 246 -0.07 -18.03 -16.45
CA GLU A 246 0.28 -16.89 -17.29
C GLU A 246 -0.94 -15.98 -17.49
N HIS A 247 -0.71 -14.69 -17.37
CA HIS A 247 -1.71 -13.66 -17.63
C HIS A 247 -1.14 -12.57 -18.55
N THR A 248 -2.02 -12.03 -19.38
CA THR A 248 -1.66 -10.92 -20.26
C THR A 248 -2.38 -9.65 -19.82
N ARG A 249 -1.63 -8.57 -19.68
CA ARG A 249 -2.13 -7.24 -19.32
C ARG A 249 -1.84 -6.23 -20.43
N SER A 250 -2.82 -5.39 -20.77
CA SER A 250 -2.56 -4.22 -21.59
C SER A 250 -1.66 -3.22 -20.84
N ASN A 251 -0.70 -2.64 -21.54
CA ASN A 251 0.21 -1.63 -20.99
C ASN A 251 -0.37 -0.22 -21.11
N PRO A 252 -0.96 0.38 -20.06
CA PRO A 252 -1.55 1.70 -20.16
C PRO A 252 -0.51 2.83 -20.38
N LEU A 253 0.76 2.61 -20.01
CA LEU A 253 1.84 3.59 -20.21
C LEU A 253 2.37 3.55 -21.64
N ALA A 254 2.40 2.40 -22.30
CA ALA A 254 2.86 2.27 -23.68
C ALA A 254 1.81 2.72 -24.70
N HIS A 255 0.53 2.86 -24.33
CA HIS A 255 -0.52 3.34 -25.26
C HIS A 255 -0.21 4.70 -25.92
N ARG A 256 0.74 5.46 -25.38
CA ARG A 256 1.19 6.72 -25.98
C ARG A 256 2.23 6.52 -27.11
N TYR A 257 2.93 5.39 -27.13
CA TYR A 257 4.05 5.14 -28.04
C TYR A 257 3.88 3.86 -28.85
N ASP A 258 3.13 2.87 -28.31
CA ASP A 258 2.88 1.61 -28.96
C ASP A 258 1.51 1.08 -28.49
N SER A 259 0.47 1.40 -29.29
CA SER A 259 -0.91 0.97 -29.02
C SER A 259 -1.03 -0.52 -29.30
N GLY A 260 -0.89 -1.34 -28.26
CA GLY A 260 -1.04 -2.79 -28.35
C GLY A 260 0.04 -3.58 -27.63
N SER A 261 1.03 -2.93 -27.01
CA SER A 261 2.01 -3.64 -26.21
C SER A 261 1.31 -4.32 -25.02
N GLN A 262 1.52 -5.63 -24.92
CA GLN A 262 0.99 -6.46 -23.85
C GLN A 262 2.14 -6.87 -22.92
N PHE A 263 1.93 -6.74 -21.63
CA PHE A 263 2.81 -7.35 -20.65
C PHE A 263 2.28 -8.72 -20.28
N LYS A 264 3.16 -9.70 -20.35
CA LYS A 264 2.90 -11.02 -19.81
C LYS A 264 3.37 -11.05 -18.36
N GLU A 265 2.50 -11.49 -17.48
CA GLU A 265 2.76 -11.63 -16.05
C GLU A 265 2.49 -13.06 -15.61
N LEU A 266 3.24 -13.53 -14.63
CA LEU A 266 3.11 -14.85 -14.02
C LEU A 266 2.49 -14.70 -12.64
N LEU A 267 1.53 -15.55 -12.32
CA LEU A 267 1.11 -15.82 -10.95
C LEU A 267 1.60 -17.19 -10.53
N ILE A 268 2.38 -17.23 -9.45
CA ILE A 268 3.08 -18.42 -8.96
C ILE A 268 2.63 -18.71 -7.53
N ALA A 269 2.25 -19.95 -7.23
CA ALA A 269 1.76 -20.32 -5.90
C ALA A 269 2.16 -21.74 -5.50
N ASN A 270 2.23 -21.98 -4.18
CA ASN A 270 2.41 -23.33 -3.62
C ASN A 270 1.07 -24.06 -3.35
N TYR A 271 0.00 -23.63 -3.99
CA TYR A 271 -1.33 -24.24 -3.93
C TYR A 271 -2.02 -24.15 -5.31
N ASP A 272 -3.19 -24.79 -5.47
CA ASP A 272 -3.98 -24.67 -6.70
C ASP A 272 -4.63 -23.27 -6.80
N ILE A 273 -4.12 -22.41 -7.67
CA ILE A 273 -4.60 -21.04 -7.90
C ILE A 273 -6.10 -21.01 -8.31
N ASN A 274 -6.60 -22.08 -8.89
CA ASN A 274 -8.01 -22.18 -9.32
C ASN A 274 -8.91 -22.78 -8.23
N GLU A 275 -8.40 -23.06 -7.03
CA GLU A 275 -9.15 -23.68 -5.94
C GLU A 275 -10.43 -22.87 -5.62
N ARG A 276 -10.32 -21.55 -5.55
CA ARG A 276 -11.47 -20.65 -5.29
C ARG A 276 -12.53 -20.73 -6.38
N ARG A 277 -12.12 -20.70 -7.64
CA ARG A 277 -13.04 -20.80 -8.79
C ARG A 277 -13.77 -22.15 -8.88
N LYS A 278 -13.08 -23.23 -8.50
CA LYS A 278 -13.65 -24.59 -8.47
C LYS A 278 -14.71 -24.74 -7.37
N ASN A 279 -14.58 -23.99 -6.28
CA ASN A 279 -15.42 -24.08 -5.10
C ASN A 279 -16.41 -22.89 -4.97
N GLU A 280 -16.42 -21.94 -5.91
CA GLU A 280 -17.50 -20.96 -5.97
C GLU A 280 -18.82 -21.72 -6.17
N PRO A 281 -19.83 -21.52 -5.29
CA PRO A 281 -21.15 -22.08 -5.52
C PRO A 281 -21.61 -21.59 -6.88
N LYS A 282 -21.94 -22.50 -7.79
CA LYS A 282 -22.64 -22.18 -9.04
C LYS A 282 -24.03 -21.71 -8.66
N GLN A 283 -24.14 -20.47 -8.24
CA GLN A 283 -25.43 -19.82 -8.06
C GLN A 283 -26.03 -19.69 -9.45
N LEU A 284 -27.11 -20.42 -9.69
CA LEU A 284 -27.94 -20.15 -10.82
C LEU A 284 -28.46 -18.72 -10.65
N CYS A 285 -27.88 -17.77 -11.38
CA CYS A 285 -28.38 -16.42 -11.44
C CYS A 285 -29.79 -16.48 -12.09
N LEU A 286 -30.80 -16.29 -11.28
CA LEU A 286 -32.19 -16.04 -11.76
C LEU A 286 -32.31 -14.68 -12.47
N PHE A 287 -31.32 -13.80 -12.29
CA PHE A 287 -31.20 -12.48 -12.90
C PHE A 287 -29.75 -12.35 -13.37
N GLY A 288 -29.57 -11.97 -14.63
CA GLY A 288 -28.30 -12.00 -15.40
C GLY A 288 -27.02 -11.63 -14.63
N ASP A 289 -25.90 -12.09 -15.15
CA ASP A 289 -24.54 -12.10 -14.54
C ASP A 289 -23.95 -10.72 -14.16
N ASP A 290 -24.72 -9.62 -14.19
CA ASP A 290 -24.15 -8.27 -14.15
C ASP A 290 -24.17 -7.56 -12.78
N ASP A 291 -24.75 -8.11 -11.70
CA ASP A 291 -25.13 -7.29 -10.55
C ASP A 291 -24.51 -7.61 -9.18
N TYR A 292 -23.50 -8.50 -9.07
CA TYR A 292 -22.83 -8.72 -7.78
C TYR A 292 -21.29 -8.60 -7.83
N GLU A 293 -20.78 -7.47 -8.29
CA GLU A 293 -19.46 -6.99 -7.91
C GLU A 293 -19.55 -6.28 -6.56
N PHE A 294 -19.27 -7.02 -5.48
CA PHE A 294 -19.01 -6.41 -4.17
C PHE A 294 -17.65 -5.70 -4.23
N ASN A 295 -17.67 -4.45 -4.65
CA ASN A 295 -16.51 -3.59 -4.74
C ASN A 295 -16.46 -2.73 -3.48
N TYR A 296 -15.71 -3.15 -2.46
CA TYR A 296 -15.53 -2.37 -1.22
C TYR A 296 -14.99 -0.95 -1.48
N LEU A 297 -14.31 -0.72 -2.61
CA LEU A 297 -13.90 0.60 -3.06
C LEU A 297 -14.97 1.30 -3.92
N GLN A 298 -15.99 0.60 -4.44
CA GLN A 298 -17.09 1.23 -5.17
C GLN A 298 -18.08 1.91 -4.22
N ASP A 299 -18.23 1.41 -3.00
CA ASP A 299 -19.00 2.12 -1.96
C ASP A 299 -18.32 3.43 -1.52
N TYR A 300 -16.99 3.54 -1.74
CA TYR A 300 -16.21 4.78 -1.55
C TYR A 300 -15.87 5.50 -2.87
N ARG A 301 -16.25 4.98 -4.04
CA ARG A 301 -16.28 5.78 -5.25
C ARG A 301 -17.46 6.72 -5.15
N TYR A 302 -17.18 7.86 -4.59
CA TYR A 302 -17.98 9.05 -4.69
C TYR A 302 -18.58 9.12 -6.11
N LYS A 303 -19.88 8.86 -6.25
CA LYS A 303 -20.65 9.46 -7.34
C LYS A 303 -20.40 10.94 -7.16
N ARG A 304 -19.68 11.58 -8.09
CA ARG A 304 -19.52 13.03 -8.07
C ARG A 304 -20.93 13.62 -7.84
N PRO A 305 -21.19 14.30 -6.73
CA PRO A 305 -22.44 15.01 -6.62
C PRO A 305 -22.33 16.20 -7.57
N ASN A 306 -23.13 16.21 -8.60
CA ASN A 306 -23.62 17.48 -9.04
C ASN A 306 -24.44 18.00 -7.86
N HIS A 307 -23.91 19.06 -7.21
CA HIS A 307 -24.54 19.85 -6.13
C HIS A 307 -24.60 19.21 -4.72
N THR A 308 -23.76 19.82 -3.85
CA THR A 308 -24.04 20.18 -2.45
C THR A 308 -24.96 19.26 -1.65
N THR A 309 -24.38 18.33 -0.91
CA THR A 309 -24.97 17.92 0.37
C THR A 309 -23.84 17.59 1.34
N VAL A 310 -23.72 18.41 2.37
CA VAL A 310 -22.85 18.21 3.52
C VAL A 310 -23.40 17.05 4.32
N PHE A 311 -22.64 15.98 4.47
CA PHE A 311 -23.00 14.89 5.36
C PHE A 311 -22.67 15.30 6.79
N ILE A 312 -23.68 15.68 7.56
CA ILE A 312 -23.60 15.85 9.01
C ILE A 312 -23.86 14.46 9.62
N PRO A 313 -22.96 13.91 10.46
CA PRO A 313 -23.26 12.66 11.18
C PRO A 313 -24.48 12.92 12.09
N ARG A 314 -25.49 12.08 11.99
CA ARG A 314 -26.59 12.07 12.95
C ARG A 314 -26.03 11.67 14.31
N THR A 315 -25.99 12.62 15.23
CA THR A 315 -25.90 12.36 16.67
C THR A 315 -27.09 11.51 17.07
N LEU A 316 -26.81 10.47 17.85
CA LEU A 316 -27.81 9.68 18.57
C LEU A 316 -28.53 10.65 19.55
N GLU A 317 -29.72 11.05 19.23
CA GLU A 317 -30.69 11.61 20.20
C GLU A 317 -31.86 10.65 20.32
N GLU A 318 -31.84 9.95 21.44
CA GLU A 318 -32.87 9.82 22.46
C GLU A 318 -34.25 9.30 22.03
N ASN A 319 -34.46 8.04 22.42
CA ASN A 319 -35.79 7.52 22.72
C ASN A 319 -36.37 8.24 23.97
N LYS A 320 -37.50 8.85 23.80
CA LYS A 320 -38.56 8.92 24.78
C LYS A 320 -39.83 8.39 24.18
#